data_fbb0de8da5831ec5bc0980e5d9c388aa
#
_entry.id   fbb0de8da5831ec5bc0980e5d9c388aa
#
_cell.length_a   1.000
_cell.length_b   1.000
_cell.length_c   1.000
_cell.angle_alpha   90.00
_cell.angle_beta   90.00
_cell.angle_gamma   90.00
#
_symmetry.space_group_name_H-M   'P 1'
#
loop_
_entity.id
_entity.type
_entity.pdbx_description
1 polymer ?
#
loop_
_entity_poly.entity_id
_entity_poly.type
_entity_poly.pdbx_seq_one_letter_code
_entity_poly.pdbx_strand_id
1 'polypeptide(L)'
;MTAVIGGTGSFFGPWQANHAWAQGAKPIKLGLTCDASGQYGNSGQDDFRGIKMAIDEFNAKGGVLGRPVTFITADTETTPATGSRVAERFITREDCTILIGALHSGVANAITQVASKYGVIYLNTNSSAPSEAGENCSRVKFVWDGNGTNFSKASVKNAVESIGKNWMLLTNDYVWGHTTSAATKAQVEGAGGKIIDNLLVPQNTRDFTAYLLKIQQAKPDVVATAIGGDDIKALREQVAQLKLDGKPAWINNQQDWPDVWGAPDSLFGVFGTTWYHKLPLPGVTEFVKKWQAVNKDGPIPVPGNVSYNGYMATRELLRAIERAGSTNNVKIIKELETLKVSATDRMQHFDAYMDPATHQMQQTIYLARRNAKPADATDLYEIISWTEPKSAADDAAPAKCKLTPYEQVPTVDS
;
A
#
# COMPACT_ATOMS: atom_id res chain seq x y z
N MET A 1 40.78 34.72 -12.10
CA MET A 1 40.50 33.40 -12.73
C MET A 1 40.61 32.36 -11.65
N THR A 2 39.50 31.92 -11.10
CA THR A 2 39.45 30.86 -10.08
C THR A 2 38.31 29.93 -10.49
N ALA A 3 38.70 28.75 -10.89
CA ALA A 3 37.77 27.72 -11.34
C ALA A 3 37.08 27.09 -10.12
N VAL A 4 35.76 27.10 -10.12
CA VAL A 4 34.93 26.34 -9.18
C VAL A 4 34.71 24.95 -9.77
N ILE A 5 35.32 23.95 -9.14
CA ILE A 5 35.07 22.53 -9.44
C ILE A 5 33.86 22.11 -8.64
N GLY A 6 32.76 21.86 -9.34
CA GLY A 6 31.56 21.26 -8.75
C GLY A 6 31.79 19.80 -8.43
N GLY A 7 31.82 19.46 -7.15
CA GLY A 7 31.85 18.08 -6.69
C GLY A 7 30.46 17.48 -6.71
N THR A 8 30.21 16.52 -7.62
CA THR A 8 29.07 15.59 -7.55
C THR A 8 29.33 14.59 -6.46
N GLY A 9 28.73 14.82 -5.28
CA GLY A 9 28.82 13.87 -4.16
C GLY A 9 28.02 12.60 -4.44
N SER A 10 28.70 11.54 -4.86
CA SER A 10 28.15 10.18 -4.85
C SER A 10 28.11 9.69 -3.42
N PHE A 11 26.92 9.67 -2.81
CA PHE A 11 26.68 9.01 -1.54
C PHE A 11 26.59 7.48 -1.71
N PHE A 12 27.73 6.83 -2.00
CA PHE A 12 27.87 5.38 -1.88
C PHE A 12 29.07 5.09 -1.01
N GLY A 13 28.84 4.90 0.29
CA GLY A 13 29.84 4.29 1.17
C GLY A 13 30.04 2.81 0.78
N PRO A 14 31.27 2.25 0.91
CA PRO A 14 31.51 0.86 0.54
C PRO A 14 30.85 -0.09 1.54
N TRP A 15 29.87 -0.85 1.06
CA TRP A 15 29.29 -1.97 1.79
C TRP A 15 30.27 -3.15 1.74
N GLN A 16 30.99 -3.40 2.81
CA GLN A 16 31.71 -4.65 3.00
C GLN A 16 30.85 -5.61 3.83
N ALA A 17 29.96 -6.35 3.16
CA ALA A 17 29.47 -7.61 3.67
C ALA A 17 30.43 -8.70 3.16
N ASN A 18 31.17 -9.37 4.04
CA ASN A 18 32.05 -10.51 3.72
C ASN A 18 31.20 -11.77 3.43
N HIS A 19 30.36 -11.73 2.42
CA HIS A 19 29.74 -12.93 1.84
C HIS A 19 30.40 -13.21 0.50
N ALA A 20 31.04 -14.37 0.40
CA ALA A 20 31.55 -14.86 -0.87
C ALA A 20 30.35 -15.20 -1.76
N TRP A 21 29.93 -14.23 -2.58
CA TRP A 21 29.02 -14.50 -3.70
C TRP A 21 29.66 -15.50 -4.63
N ALA A 22 28.86 -16.39 -5.23
CA ALA A 22 29.40 -17.24 -6.30
C ALA A 22 30.09 -16.33 -7.32
N GLN A 23 31.40 -16.54 -7.56
CA GLN A 23 32.18 -15.68 -8.42
C GLN A 23 31.55 -15.63 -9.81
N GLY A 24 31.09 -14.41 -10.23
CA GLY A 24 30.41 -14.20 -11.50
C GLY A 24 28.90 -14.33 -11.51
N ALA A 25 28.23 -14.54 -10.34
CA ALA A 25 26.78 -14.58 -10.30
C ALA A 25 26.16 -13.21 -10.62
N LYS A 26 25.37 -13.14 -11.69
CA LYS A 26 24.62 -11.92 -12.07
C LYS A 26 23.64 -11.57 -10.97
N PRO A 27 23.57 -10.31 -10.48
CA PRO A 27 22.64 -9.93 -9.43
C PRO A 27 21.17 -10.04 -9.91
N ILE A 28 20.24 -10.30 -8.98
CA ILE A 28 18.80 -10.12 -9.22
C ILE A 28 18.51 -8.64 -9.05
N LYS A 29 18.16 -7.95 -10.12
CA LYS A 29 17.99 -6.49 -10.12
C LYS A 29 16.53 -6.08 -10.09
N LEU A 30 16.14 -5.34 -9.06
CA LEU A 30 14.79 -4.84 -8.83
C LEU A 30 14.68 -3.37 -9.24
N GLY A 31 13.55 -2.98 -9.83
CA GLY A 31 13.19 -1.58 -10.07
C GLY A 31 12.19 -1.10 -9.01
N LEU A 32 12.58 -0.16 -8.15
CA LEU A 32 11.72 0.38 -7.12
C LEU A 32 11.01 1.64 -7.63
N THR A 33 9.70 1.54 -7.77
CA THR A 33 8.82 2.58 -8.34
C THR A 33 8.02 3.28 -7.24
N CYS A 34 8.67 3.64 -6.13
CA CYS A 34 8.02 4.32 -5.03
C CYS A 34 7.69 5.77 -5.38
N ASP A 35 6.55 6.25 -4.88
CA ASP A 35 6.14 7.64 -4.98
C ASP A 35 6.95 8.45 -3.95
N ALA A 36 8.09 9.05 -4.32
CA ALA A 36 8.98 9.75 -3.39
C ALA A 36 8.66 11.25 -3.25
N SER A 37 7.82 11.78 -4.13
CA SER A 37 7.27 13.14 -4.09
C SER A 37 5.81 13.17 -4.55
N GLY A 38 5.18 14.36 -4.51
CA GLY A 38 3.76 14.54 -4.81
C GLY A 38 2.85 14.13 -3.66
N GLN A 39 1.58 13.88 -3.95
CA GLN A 39 0.51 13.63 -2.97
C GLN A 39 0.84 12.51 -1.98
N TYR A 40 1.55 11.47 -2.42
CA TYR A 40 1.91 10.29 -1.62
C TYR A 40 3.41 10.20 -1.28
N GLY A 41 4.17 11.30 -1.40
CA GLY A 41 5.62 11.28 -1.22
C GLY A 41 6.09 10.75 0.13
N ASN A 42 5.42 11.10 1.23
CA ASN A 42 5.76 10.62 2.57
C ASN A 42 5.56 9.10 2.69
N SER A 43 4.44 8.61 2.17
CA SER A 43 4.10 7.17 2.20
C SER A 43 5.00 6.37 1.27
N GLY A 44 5.36 6.90 0.08
CA GLY A 44 6.29 6.22 -0.82
C GLY A 44 7.70 6.10 -0.28
N GLN A 45 8.17 7.10 0.47
CA GLN A 45 9.45 7.01 1.18
C GLN A 45 9.41 5.99 2.32
N ASP A 46 8.26 5.81 2.98
CA ASP A 46 8.08 4.79 4.01
C ASP A 46 8.03 3.38 3.41
N ASP A 47 7.34 3.19 2.28
CA ASP A 47 7.33 1.97 1.48
C ASP A 47 8.75 1.55 1.08
N PHE A 48 9.52 2.48 0.52
CA PHE A 48 10.93 2.26 0.15
C PHE A 48 11.77 1.73 1.33
N ARG A 49 11.60 2.28 2.54
CA ARG A 49 12.32 1.81 3.73
C ARG A 49 11.98 0.36 4.06
N GLY A 50 10.72 -0.03 3.93
CA GLY A 50 10.27 -1.41 4.13
C GLY A 50 10.86 -2.37 3.11
N ILE A 51 10.79 -2.02 1.83
CA ILE A 51 11.35 -2.80 0.72
C ILE A 51 12.86 -2.99 0.92
N LYS A 52 13.57 -1.90 1.18
CA LYS A 52 15.02 -1.93 1.40
C LYS A 52 15.42 -2.82 2.58
N MET A 53 14.71 -2.74 3.69
CA MET A 53 14.97 -3.58 4.86
C MET A 53 14.87 -5.08 4.52
N ALA A 54 13.87 -5.49 3.74
CA ALA A 54 13.74 -6.88 3.29
C ALA A 54 14.91 -7.31 2.38
N ILE A 55 15.31 -6.47 1.43
CA ILE A 55 16.45 -6.75 0.54
C ILE A 55 17.73 -6.91 1.35
N ASP A 56 17.98 -6.02 2.29
CA ASP A 56 19.18 -6.06 3.14
C ASP A 56 19.22 -7.33 4.00
N GLU A 57 18.09 -7.78 4.55
CA GLU A 57 18.01 -9.03 5.32
C GLU A 57 18.33 -10.28 4.47
N PHE A 58 17.90 -10.34 3.21
CA PHE A 58 18.25 -11.44 2.31
C PHE A 58 19.72 -11.39 1.91
N ASN A 59 20.22 -10.22 1.57
CA ASN A 59 21.64 -10.05 1.24
C ASN A 59 22.56 -10.43 2.41
N ALA A 60 22.17 -10.11 3.64
CA ALA A 60 22.91 -10.51 4.83
C ALA A 60 22.97 -12.04 5.05
N LYS A 61 22.06 -12.80 4.41
CA LYS A 61 22.02 -14.27 4.44
C LYS A 61 22.66 -14.94 3.20
N GLY A 62 23.28 -14.17 2.31
CA GLY A 62 23.88 -14.69 1.07
C GLY A 62 23.01 -14.52 -0.16
N GLY A 63 22.03 -13.61 -0.12
CA GLY A 63 21.14 -13.27 -1.24
C GLY A 63 20.09 -14.32 -1.53
N VAL A 64 19.64 -14.38 -2.77
CA VAL A 64 18.62 -15.31 -3.27
C VAL A 64 19.22 -16.18 -4.35
N LEU A 65 19.10 -17.50 -4.25
CA LEU A 65 19.73 -18.47 -5.13
C LEU A 65 21.28 -18.28 -5.22
N GLY A 66 21.91 -17.82 -4.12
CA GLY A 66 23.35 -17.50 -4.11
C GLY A 66 23.74 -16.24 -4.89
N ARG A 67 22.78 -15.43 -5.27
CA ARG A 67 22.93 -14.18 -6.04
C ARG A 67 22.59 -12.97 -5.19
N PRO A 68 23.35 -11.86 -5.28
CA PRO A 68 22.96 -10.62 -4.61
C PRO A 68 21.67 -10.07 -5.18
N VAL A 69 20.82 -9.50 -4.31
CA VAL A 69 19.66 -8.71 -4.71
C VAL A 69 20.10 -7.24 -4.74
N THR A 70 20.01 -6.63 -5.89
CA THR A 70 20.31 -5.20 -6.08
C THR A 70 19.06 -4.46 -6.54
N PHE A 71 19.07 -3.15 -6.42
CA PHE A 71 17.95 -2.35 -6.89
C PHE A 71 18.40 -1.01 -7.47
N ILE A 72 17.54 -0.46 -8.30
CA ILE A 72 17.55 0.93 -8.73
C ILE A 72 16.23 1.57 -8.31
N THR A 73 16.24 2.82 -7.94
CA THR A 73 15.04 3.57 -7.54
C THR A 73 14.84 4.82 -8.39
N ALA A 74 13.60 5.20 -8.61
CA ALA A 74 13.25 6.49 -9.17
C ALA A 74 11.89 6.93 -8.66
N ASP A 75 11.75 8.23 -8.47
CA ASP A 75 10.50 8.86 -8.11
C ASP A 75 9.49 8.82 -9.25
N THR A 76 8.27 8.39 -8.96
CA THR A 76 7.14 8.43 -9.89
C THR A 76 6.41 9.78 -9.86
N GLU A 77 6.80 10.67 -8.93
CA GLU A 77 6.18 11.99 -8.70
C GLU A 77 4.67 11.90 -8.43
N THR A 78 4.19 10.73 -7.99
CA THR A 78 2.75 10.42 -7.83
C THR A 78 1.95 10.66 -9.14
N THR A 79 2.59 10.56 -10.31
CA THR A 79 1.92 10.78 -11.60
C THR A 79 2.01 9.56 -12.53
N PRO A 80 0.87 9.15 -13.15
CA PRO A 80 0.84 7.97 -14.04
C PRO A 80 1.83 8.06 -15.21
N ALA A 81 1.99 9.24 -15.81
CA ALA A 81 2.91 9.44 -16.93
C ALA A 81 4.38 9.23 -16.53
N THR A 82 4.79 9.72 -15.35
CA THR A 82 6.14 9.50 -14.83
C THR A 82 6.33 8.04 -14.42
N GLY A 83 5.34 7.42 -13.76
CA GLY A 83 5.38 6.00 -13.41
C GLY A 83 5.60 5.09 -14.62
N SER A 84 4.86 5.33 -15.73
CA SER A 84 5.05 4.60 -16.98
C SER A 84 6.46 4.77 -17.55
N ARG A 85 6.99 6.00 -17.60
CA ARG A 85 8.36 6.28 -18.11
C ARG A 85 9.44 5.63 -17.24
N VAL A 86 9.27 5.66 -15.93
CA VAL A 86 10.18 5.03 -14.97
C VAL A 86 10.19 3.51 -15.17
N ALA A 87 9.02 2.88 -15.25
CA ALA A 87 8.90 1.44 -15.50
C ALA A 87 9.54 1.03 -16.83
N GLU A 88 9.24 1.74 -17.94
CA GLU A 88 9.84 1.48 -19.26
C GLU A 88 11.37 1.60 -19.20
N ARG A 89 11.92 2.64 -18.57
CA ARG A 89 13.37 2.81 -18.42
C ARG A 89 14.00 1.68 -17.62
N PHE A 90 13.39 1.29 -16.48
CA PHE A 90 13.93 0.23 -15.63
C PHE A 90 14.01 -1.10 -16.36
N ILE A 91 13.03 -1.41 -17.19
CA ILE A 91 12.99 -2.66 -17.97
C ILE A 91 13.96 -2.59 -19.14
N THR A 92 13.90 -1.53 -19.96
CA THR A 92 14.57 -1.52 -21.27
C THR A 92 16.00 -1.01 -21.24
N ARG A 93 16.42 -0.29 -20.20
CA ARG A 93 17.77 0.31 -20.11
C ARG A 93 18.56 -0.16 -18.90
N GLU A 94 17.85 -0.61 -17.85
CA GLU A 94 18.47 -0.96 -16.59
C GLU A 94 18.37 -2.46 -16.30
N ASP A 95 17.83 -3.25 -17.22
CA ASP A 95 17.67 -4.72 -17.11
C ASP A 95 16.95 -5.18 -15.83
N CYS A 96 15.99 -4.39 -15.30
CA CYS A 96 15.17 -4.83 -14.19
C CYS A 96 14.14 -5.85 -14.66
N THR A 97 14.08 -7.00 -14.02
CA THR A 97 13.16 -8.09 -14.34
C THR A 97 11.97 -8.17 -13.37
N ILE A 98 11.97 -7.33 -12.35
CA ILE A 98 10.91 -7.21 -11.34
C ILE A 98 10.79 -5.74 -10.97
N LEU A 99 9.55 -5.25 -10.87
CA LEU A 99 9.21 -3.92 -10.37
C LEU A 99 8.47 -4.03 -9.04
N ILE A 100 8.72 -3.10 -8.11
CA ILE A 100 8.08 -3.08 -6.78
C ILE A 100 7.74 -1.64 -6.43
N GLY A 101 6.57 -1.42 -5.80
CA GLY A 101 6.18 -0.14 -5.22
C GLY A 101 4.85 0.39 -5.73
N ALA A 102 4.69 1.70 -5.64
CA ALA A 102 3.55 2.58 -5.86
C ALA A 102 2.48 2.55 -4.76
N LEU A 103 1.98 3.74 -4.47
CA LEU A 103 0.82 3.99 -3.62
C LEU A 103 -0.35 4.52 -4.45
N HIS A 104 -0.07 5.41 -5.40
CA HIS A 104 -1.11 6.00 -6.24
C HIS A 104 -1.62 5.00 -7.28
N SER A 105 -2.92 4.68 -7.26
CA SER A 105 -3.48 3.62 -8.11
C SER A 105 -3.45 3.94 -9.60
N GLY A 106 -3.44 5.21 -10.00
CA GLY A 106 -3.20 5.61 -11.39
C GLY A 106 -1.77 5.30 -11.83
N VAL A 107 -0.79 5.49 -10.94
CA VAL A 107 0.62 5.13 -11.17
C VAL A 107 0.76 3.61 -11.28
N ALA A 108 0.17 2.86 -10.34
CA ALA A 108 0.20 1.41 -10.34
C ALA A 108 -0.40 0.82 -11.63
N ASN A 109 -1.53 1.37 -12.11
CA ASN A 109 -2.13 0.95 -13.38
C ASN A 109 -1.23 1.25 -14.59
N ALA A 110 -0.58 2.41 -14.63
CA ALA A 110 0.37 2.75 -15.69
C ALA A 110 1.59 1.83 -15.71
N ILE A 111 2.16 1.52 -14.54
CA ILE A 111 3.25 0.55 -14.38
C ILE A 111 2.79 -0.84 -14.80
N THR A 112 1.56 -1.26 -14.43
CA THR A 112 0.98 -2.56 -14.81
C THR A 112 0.96 -2.77 -16.31
N GLN A 113 0.56 -1.74 -17.08
CA GLN A 113 0.52 -1.83 -18.54
C GLN A 113 1.91 -2.06 -19.14
N VAL A 114 2.91 -1.34 -18.65
CA VAL A 114 4.32 -1.52 -19.07
C VAL A 114 4.82 -2.90 -18.65
N ALA A 115 4.65 -3.29 -17.40
CA ALA A 115 5.09 -4.59 -16.89
C ALA A 115 4.46 -5.75 -17.67
N SER A 116 3.17 -5.67 -17.99
CA SER A 116 2.43 -6.67 -18.78
C SER A 116 2.99 -6.79 -20.20
N LYS A 117 3.32 -5.67 -20.85
CA LYS A 117 3.90 -5.64 -22.20
C LYS A 117 5.21 -6.42 -22.28
N TYR A 118 6.03 -6.35 -21.23
CA TYR A 118 7.35 -6.98 -21.19
C TYR A 118 7.39 -8.31 -20.41
N GLY A 119 6.29 -8.72 -19.78
CA GLY A 119 6.28 -9.92 -18.93
C GLY A 119 6.99 -9.76 -17.59
N VAL A 120 7.30 -8.53 -17.18
CA VAL A 120 8.02 -8.23 -15.94
C VAL A 120 7.05 -8.30 -14.75
N ILE A 121 7.43 -9.01 -13.68
CA ILE A 121 6.63 -9.08 -12.46
C ILE A 121 6.55 -7.69 -11.83
N TYR A 122 5.34 -7.28 -11.47
CA TYR A 122 5.10 -6.05 -10.73
C TYR A 122 4.42 -6.34 -9.39
N LEU A 123 5.12 -6.04 -8.32
CA LEU A 123 4.61 -6.14 -6.97
C LEU A 123 4.10 -4.78 -6.51
N ASN A 124 2.77 -4.59 -6.59
CA ASN A 124 2.08 -3.41 -6.07
C ASN A 124 1.96 -3.53 -4.55
N THR A 125 2.73 -2.73 -3.82
CA THR A 125 2.85 -2.84 -2.36
C THR A 125 1.72 -2.18 -1.60
N ASN A 126 1.27 -0.99 -2.02
CA ASN A 126 0.37 -0.15 -1.22
C ASN A 126 -0.76 0.54 -2.01
N SER A 127 -0.79 0.43 -3.32
CA SER A 127 -1.93 0.94 -4.08
C SER A 127 -3.13 0.02 -3.89
N SER A 128 -4.30 0.57 -3.56
CA SER A 128 -5.42 -0.16 -2.98
C SER A 128 -6.77 0.07 -3.67
N ALA A 129 -6.76 0.46 -4.97
CA ALA A 129 -8.01 0.56 -5.72
C ALA A 129 -8.65 -0.81 -5.94
N PRO A 130 -9.95 -1.01 -5.64
CA PRO A 130 -10.65 -2.27 -5.93
C PRO A 130 -10.52 -2.76 -7.36
N SER A 131 -10.44 -1.83 -8.34
CA SER A 131 -10.27 -2.16 -9.75
C SER A 131 -8.96 -2.88 -10.08
N GLU A 132 -7.94 -2.78 -9.23
CA GLU A 132 -6.63 -3.40 -9.49
C GLU A 132 -6.64 -4.92 -9.39
N ALA A 133 -7.53 -5.46 -8.55
CA ALA A 133 -7.81 -6.89 -8.45
C ALA A 133 -9.05 -7.29 -9.30
N GLY A 134 -9.72 -6.31 -9.91
CA GLY A 134 -10.88 -6.46 -10.81
C GLY A 134 -10.47 -6.26 -12.28
N GLU A 135 -11.07 -5.28 -12.92
CA GLU A 135 -10.90 -4.99 -14.36
C GLU A 135 -9.48 -4.60 -14.78
N ASN A 136 -8.65 -4.15 -13.86
CA ASN A 136 -7.25 -3.78 -14.08
C ASN A 136 -6.25 -4.83 -13.56
N CYS A 137 -6.70 -6.06 -13.30
CA CYS A 137 -5.80 -7.14 -12.92
C CYS A 137 -4.84 -7.51 -14.07
N SER A 138 -3.73 -8.14 -13.73
CA SER A 138 -2.76 -8.63 -14.71
C SER A 138 -2.05 -9.87 -14.19
N ARG A 139 -1.72 -10.82 -15.09
CA ARG A 139 -0.97 -12.03 -14.75
C ARG A 139 0.38 -11.74 -14.10
N VAL A 140 1.00 -10.62 -14.41
CA VAL A 140 2.31 -10.23 -13.87
C VAL A 140 2.22 -9.32 -12.65
N LYS A 141 1.02 -8.79 -12.30
CA LYS A 141 0.83 -7.90 -11.15
C LYS A 141 0.28 -8.66 -9.94
N PHE A 142 0.82 -8.34 -8.76
CA PHE A 142 0.35 -8.82 -7.47
C PHE A 142 0.06 -7.62 -6.56
N VAL A 143 -1.14 -7.54 -6.02
CA VAL A 143 -1.61 -6.45 -5.15
C VAL A 143 -1.49 -6.89 -3.71
N TRP A 144 -0.71 -6.15 -2.92
CA TRP A 144 -0.34 -6.59 -1.58
C TRP A 144 -1.16 -5.98 -0.45
N ASP A 145 -1.51 -4.70 -0.54
CA ASP A 145 -2.34 -4.06 0.49
C ASP A 145 -3.81 -4.52 0.41
N GLY A 146 -4.59 -4.29 1.47
CA GLY A 146 -6.04 -4.37 1.39
C GLY A 146 -6.60 -3.31 0.45
N ASN A 147 -7.66 -3.62 -0.29
CA ASN A 147 -8.28 -2.65 -1.17
C ASN A 147 -9.54 -2.01 -0.57
N GLY A 148 -10.07 -0.97 -1.22
CA GLY A 148 -11.23 -0.22 -0.74
C GLY A 148 -12.47 -1.09 -0.47
N THR A 149 -12.67 -2.22 -1.18
CA THR A 149 -13.75 -3.17 -0.87
C THR A 149 -13.49 -3.90 0.44
N ASN A 150 -12.24 -4.35 0.68
CA ASN A 150 -11.89 -5.05 1.92
C ASN A 150 -12.18 -4.18 3.15
N PHE A 151 -11.77 -2.91 3.12
CA PHE A 151 -12.02 -1.96 4.20
C PHE A 151 -13.49 -1.61 4.35
N SER A 152 -14.24 -1.43 3.26
CA SER A 152 -15.68 -1.16 3.29
C SER A 152 -16.47 -2.33 3.88
N LYS A 153 -16.13 -3.58 3.50
CA LYS A 153 -16.76 -4.78 4.10
C LYS A 153 -16.52 -4.88 5.60
N ALA A 154 -15.33 -4.49 6.06
CA ALA A 154 -15.00 -4.53 7.48
C ALA A 154 -15.77 -3.47 8.30
N SER A 155 -16.08 -2.30 7.73
CA SER A 155 -16.56 -1.13 8.48
C SER A 155 -18.05 -0.81 8.30
N VAL A 156 -18.61 -0.97 7.08
CA VAL A 156 -19.87 -0.33 6.70
C VAL A 156 -21.09 -0.97 7.33
N LYS A 157 -21.20 -2.31 7.28
CA LYS A 157 -22.43 -3.00 7.75
C LYS A 157 -22.77 -2.63 9.19
N ASN A 158 -21.81 -2.78 10.09
CA ASN A 158 -22.00 -2.46 11.49
C ASN A 158 -22.34 -0.96 11.71
N ALA A 159 -21.75 -0.07 10.94
CA ALA A 159 -22.01 1.36 11.04
C ALA A 159 -23.41 1.73 10.55
N VAL A 160 -23.93 1.11 9.48
CA VAL A 160 -25.32 1.30 9.03
C VAL A 160 -26.32 0.85 10.10
N GLU A 161 -26.04 -0.27 10.76
CA GLU A 161 -26.91 -0.85 11.80
C GLU A 161 -26.88 -0.05 13.11
N SER A 162 -25.72 0.50 13.49
CA SER A 162 -25.53 1.09 14.83
C SER A 162 -25.48 2.62 14.86
N ILE A 163 -25.15 3.30 13.76
CA ILE A 163 -24.97 4.75 13.70
C ILE A 163 -26.11 5.42 12.94
N GLY A 164 -26.38 4.98 11.69
CA GLY A 164 -27.45 5.54 10.88
C GLY A 164 -27.37 5.18 9.41
N LYS A 165 -28.45 5.52 8.69
CA LYS A 165 -28.69 5.06 7.31
C LYS A 165 -28.42 6.11 6.23
N ASN A 166 -28.28 7.39 6.60
CA ASN A 166 -28.07 8.48 5.63
C ASN A 166 -26.59 8.81 5.53
N TRP A 167 -25.98 8.46 4.42
CA TRP A 167 -24.53 8.58 4.23
C TRP A 167 -24.19 9.60 3.14
N MET A 168 -23.11 10.33 3.34
CA MET A 168 -22.43 11.09 2.29
C MET A 168 -21.07 10.48 2.03
N LEU A 169 -20.64 10.56 0.76
CA LEU A 169 -19.29 10.18 0.37
C LEU A 169 -18.48 11.43 0.08
N LEU A 170 -17.20 11.40 0.46
CA LEU A 170 -16.19 12.39 0.09
C LEU A 170 -15.05 11.66 -0.62
N THR A 171 -14.88 11.91 -1.90
CA THR A 171 -14.18 11.04 -2.84
C THR A 171 -13.10 11.80 -3.57
N ASN A 172 -11.81 11.42 -3.43
CA ASN A 172 -10.75 11.93 -4.30
C ASN A 172 -11.03 11.58 -5.77
N ASP A 173 -10.90 12.57 -6.66
CA ASP A 173 -11.24 12.45 -8.07
C ASP A 173 -10.14 11.73 -8.88
N TYR A 174 -9.93 10.44 -8.57
CA TYR A 174 -9.08 9.52 -9.32
C TYR A 174 -9.51 8.06 -9.07
N VAL A 175 -8.86 7.11 -9.74
CA VAL A 175 -9.31 5.70 -9.80
C VAL A 175 -9.55 5.05 -8.43
N TRP A 176 -8.67 5.26 -7.45
CA TRP A 176 -8.87 4.72 -6.10
C TRP A 176 -10.09 5.31 -5.42
N GLY A 177 -10.23 6.63 -5.44
CA GLY A 177 -11.39 7.31 -4.84
C GLY A 177 -12.69 6.83 -5.44
N HIS A 178 -12.81 6.79 -6.76
CA HIS A 178 -14.02 6.36 -7.45
C HIS A 178 -14.38 4.91 -7.17
N THR A 179 -13.43 3.98 -7.29
CA THR A 179 -13.71 2.55 -7.12
C THR A 179 -13.94 2.18 -5.65
N THR A 180 -13.27 2.85 -4.70
CA THR A 180 -13.48 2.72 -3.26
C THR A 180 -14.84 3.26 -2.83
N SER A 181 -15.24 4.43 -3.33
CA SER A 181 -16.56 5.01 -3.07
C SER A 181 -17.68 4.18 -3.68
N ALA A 182 -17.48 3.60 -4.85
CA ALA A 182 -18.43 2.66 -5.44
C ALA A 182 -18.59 1.39 -4.58
N ALA A 183 -17.48 0.83 -4.06
CA ALA A 183 -17.51 -0.30 -3.15
C ALA A 183 -18.22 0.07 -1.83
N THR A 184 -17.90 1.21 -1.24
CA THR A 184 -18.57 1.72 -0.02
C THR A 184 -20.07 1.89 -0.24
N LYS A 185 -20.48 2.51 -1.36
CA LYS A 185 -21.90 2.65 -1.74
C LYS A 185 -22.60 1.30 -1.79
N ALA A 186 -22.01 0.33 -2.47
CA ALA A 186 -22.60 -1.01 -2.58
C ALA A 186 -22.79 -1.68 -1.21
N GLN A 187 -21.83 -1.52 -0.28
CA GLN A 187 -21.95 -2.05 1.09
C GLN A 187 -23.03 -1.30 1.89
N VAL A 188 -23.12 0.03 1.79
CA VAL A 188 -24.14 0.85 2.45
C VAL A 188 -25.53 0.46 2.00
N GLU A 189 -25.76 0.39 0.67
CA GLU A 189 -27.06 0.02 0.09
C GLU A 189 -27.43 -1.43 0.41
N GLY A 190 -26.46 -2.35 0.33
CA GLY A 190 -26.64 -3.76 0.71
C GLY A 190 -27.02 -3.95 2.19
N ALA A 191 -26.58 -3.06 3.07
CA ALA A 191 -26.96 -3.05 4.48
C ALA A 191 -28.26 -2.26 4.79
N GLY A 192 -28.94 -1.74 3.77
CA GLY A 192 -30.19 -1.00 3.91
C GLY A 192 -30.02 0.48 4.27
N GLY A 193 -28.82 1.03 4.07
CA GLY A 193 -28.54 2.47 4.09
C GLY A 193 -28.74 3.10 2.71
N LYS A 194 -28.51 4.42 2.62
CA LYS A 194 -28.55 5.16 1.35
C LYS A 194 -27.45 6.21 1.30
N ILE A 195 -26.91 6.43 0.11
CA ILE A 195 -26.02 7.54 -0.17
C ILE A 195 -26.89 8.73 -0.59
N ILE A 196 -26.81 9.83 0.17
CA ILE A 196 -27.58 11.05 -0.12
C ILE A 196 -26.79 12.00 -1.05
N ASP A 197 -25.47 11.95 -1.03
CA ASP A 197 -24.62 12.69 -1.97
C ASP A 197 -23.20 12.08 -2.02
N ASN A 198 -22.47 12.34 -3.11
CA ASN A 198 -21.07 11.99 -3.29
C ASN A 198 -20.29 13.22 -3.78
N LEU A 199 -19.49 13.80 -2.93
CA LEU A 199 -18.70 15.00 -3.20
C LEU A 199 -17.34 14.60 -3.78
N LEU A 200 -17.12 14.94 -5.05
CA LEU A 200 -15.84 14.72 -5.71
C LEU A 200 -14.84 15.82 -5.32
N VAL A 201 -13.66 15.41 -4.91
CA VAL A 201 -12.57 16.27 -4.47
C VAL A 201 -11.39 16.11 -5.42
N PRO A 202 -11.00 17.15 -6.16
CA PRO A 202 -9.80 17.10 -6.98
C PRO A 202 -8.56 16.73 -6.16
N GLN A 203 -7.64 16.00 -6.76
CA GLN A 203 -6.37 15.69 -6.13
C GLN A 203 -5.59 16.97 -5.80
N ASN A 204 -4.80 16.94 -4.74
CA ASN A 204 -4.05 18.07 -4.19
C ASN A 204 -4.93 19.21 -3.66
N THR A 205 -6.16 18.92 -3.23
CA THR A 205 -7.04 19.88 -2.57
C THR A 205 -6.49 20.23 -1.19
N ARG A 206 -6.34 21.53 -0.92
CA ARG A 206 -5.89 22.07 0.38
C ARG A 206 -7.00 22.76 1.16
N ASP A 207 -8.07 23.16 0.51
CA ASP A 207 -9.22 23.82 1.13
C ASP A 207 -10.49 22.96 0.97
N PHE A 208 -10.96 22.44 2.08
CA PHE A 208 -12.16 21.61 2.17
C PHE A 208 -13.38 22.39 2.67
N THR A 209 -13.28 23.69 2.90
CA THR A 209 -14.35 24.50 3.50
C THR A 209 -15.70 24.34 2.80
N ALA A 210 -15.73 24.39 1.47
CA ALA A 210 -16.97 24.27 0.70
C ALA A 210 -17.61 22.88 0.85
N TYR A 211 -16.80 21.81 0.92
CA TYR A 211 -17.26 20.43 1.15
C TYR A 211 -17.82 20.26 2.56
N LEU A 212 -17.11 20.78 3.56
CA LEU A 212 -17.53 20.70 4.97
C LEU A 212 -18.83 21.48 5.23
N LEU A 213 -19.01 22.65 4.59
CA LEU A 213 -20.28 23.40 4.64
C LEU A 213 -21.45 22.61 4.04
N LYS A 214 -21.25 21.93 2.91
CA LYS A 214 -22.28 21.05 2.31
C LYS A 214 -22.65 19.90 3.26
N ILE A 215 -21.65 19.28 3.88
CA ILE A 215 -21.87 18.21 4.88
C ILE A 215 -22.68 18.73 6.07
N GLN A 216 -22.33 19.91 6.60
CA GLN A 216 -23.08 20.54 7.70
C GLN A 216 -24.54 20.84 7.32
N GLN A 217 -24.80 21.30 6.10
CA GLN A 217 -26.15 21.58 5.59
C GLN A 217 -26.97 20.30 5.38
N ALA A 218 -26.36 19.26 4.82
CA ALA A 218 -27.02 18.00 4.51
C ALA A 218 -27.30 17.14 5.76
N LYS A 219 -26.53 17.32 6.83
CA LYS A 219 -26.66 16.61 8.12
C LYS A 219 -26.77 15.09 7.95
N PRO A 220 -25.79 14.42 7.25
CA PRO A 220 -25.79 12.98 7.17
C PRO A 220 -25.57 12.36 8.55
N ASP A 221 -25.95 11.08 8.70
CA ASP A 221 -25.60 10.30 9.89
C ASP A 221 -24.10 9.97 9.86
N VAL A 222 -23.60 9.63 8.67
CA VAL A 222 -22.21 9.21 8.44
C VAL A 222 -21.63 9.90 7.20
N VAL A 223 -20.37 10.31 7.28
CA VAL A 223 -19.53 10.64 6.12
C VAL A 223 -18.47 9.57 5.96
N ALA A 224 -18.47 8.90 4.79
CA ALA A 224 -17.41 7.98 4.43
C ALA A 224 -16.43 8.66 3.47
N THR A 225 -15.13 8.55 3.74
CA THR A 225 -14.10 9.20 2.92
C THR A 225 -13.25 8.19 2.18
N ALA A 226 -12.99 8.49 0.91
CA ALA A 226 -11.92 7.93 0.09
C ALA A 226 -10.99 9.10 -0.30
N ILE A 227 -10.36 9.69 0.70
CA ILE A 227 -9.39 10.79 0.61
C ILE A 227 -8.06 10.29 1.18
N GLY A 228 -6.95 10.45 0.46
CA GLY A 228 -5.66 9.91 0.86
C GLY A 228 -4.49 10.88 0.67
N GLY A 229 -3.32 10.47 1.14
CA GLY A 229 -2.09 11.24 1.07
C GLY A 229 -2.21 12.60 1.77
N ASP A 230 -1.61 13.61 1.22
CA ASP A 230 -1.65 14.97 1.77
C ASP A 230 -3.07 15.56 1.87
N ASP A 231 -4.02 15.11 1.04
CA ASP A 231 -5.39 15.62 1.04
C ASP A 231 -6.14 15.21 2.32
N ILE A 232 -5.97 13.98 2.82
CA ILE A 232 -6.60 13.55 4.08
C ILE A 232 -6.06 14.32 5.28
N LYS A 233 -4.79 14.71 5.26
CA LYS A 233 -4.20 15.53 6.30
C LYS A 233 -4.86 16.91 6.35
N ALA A 234 -5.00 17.56 5.18
CA ALA A 234 -5.67 18.86 5.08
C ALA A 234 -7.16 18.79 5.51
N LEU A 235 -7.85 17.72 5.10
CA LEU A 235 -9.24 17.48 5.52
C LEU A 235 -9.35 17.36 7.05
N ARG A 236 -8.51 16.55 7.68
CA ARG A 236 -8.53 16.30 9.13
C ARG A 236 -8.31 17.59 9.93
N GLU A 237 -7.34 18.41 9.54
CA GLU A 237 -7.06 19.68 10.19
C GLU A 237 -8.28 20.61 10.16
N GLN A 238 -8.98 20.69 9.02
CA GLN A 238 -10.15 21.56 8.86
C GLN A 238 -11.39 21.00 9.56
N VAL A 239 -11.59 19.69 9.57
CA VAL A 239 -12.65 19.04 10.37
C VAL A 239 -12.48 19.35 11.85
N ALA A 240 -11.25 19.27 12.37
CA ALA A 240 -10.94 19.62 13.76
C ALA A 240 -11.17 21.11 14.05
N GLN A 241 -10.72 22.01 13.15
CA GLN A 241 -10.93 23.45 13.27
C GLN A 241 -12.41 23.83 13.33
N LEU A 242 -13.24 23.19 12.53
CA LEU A 242 -14.69 23.41 12.49
C LEU A 242 -15.47 22.61 13.54
N LYS A 243 -14.77 21.81 14.37
CA LYS A 243 -15.35 20.93 15.41
C LYS A 243 -16.39 19.97 14.84
N LEU A 244 -16.11 19.39 13.68
CA LEU A 244 -16.95 18.41 13.00
C LEU A 244 -16.51 16.96 13.24
N ASP A 245 -15.48 16.75 14.01
CA ASP A 245 -14.90 15.44 14.34
C ASP A 245 -15.83 14.54 15.18
N GLY A 246 -16.81 15.12 15.86
CA GLY A 246 -17.80 14.40 16.66
C GLY A 246 -19.13 14.12 15.94
N LYS A 247 -19.54 14.97 14.99
CA LYS A 247 -20.79 14.82 14.20
C LYS A 247 -20.67 15.54 12.87
N PRO A 248 -21.02 14.88 11.73
CA PRO A 248 -21.51 13.49 11.60
C PRO A 248 -20.46 12.46 12.06
N ALA A 249 -20.85 11.18 12.15
CA ALA A 249 -19.85 10.12 12.32
C ALA A 249 -18.97 10.01 11.06
N TRP A 250 -17.69 9.69 11.23
CA TRP A 250 -16.75 9.60 10.12
C TRP A 250 -16.19 8.20 9.99
N ILE A 251 -16.14 7.70 8.76
CA ILE A 251 -15.49 6.45 8.40
C ILE A 251 -14.49 6.74 7.30
N ASN A 252 -13.20 6.75 7.62
CA ASN A 252 -12.15 6.84 6.64
C ASN A 252 -11.86 5.43 6.12
N ASN A 253 -12.02 5.18 4.82
CA ASN A 253 -11.90 3.84 4.26
C ASN A 253 -10.57 3.20 4.67
N GLN A 254 -9.47 3.90 4.46
CA GLN A 254 -8.11 3.51 4.83
C GLN A 254 -7.35 4.68 5.43
N GLN A 255 -6.44 4.39 6.36
CA GLN A 255 -5.54 5.38 6.91
C GLN A 255 -4.11 4.85 6.93
N ASP A 256 -3.24 5.53 6.21
CA ASP A 256 -1.83 5.21 6.15
C ASP A 256 -1.08 5.91 7.29
N TRP A 257 -0.17 5.17 7.92
CA TRP A 257 0.58 5.64 9.08
C TRP A 257 1.41 6.91 8.79
N PRO A 258 2.10 7.05 7.65
CA PRO A 258 2.85 8.26 7.34
C PRO A 258 2.00 9.53 7.27
N ASP A 259 0.73 9.41 6.88
CA ASP A 259 -0.22 10.53 6.82
C ASP A 259 -0.72 10.96 8.20
N VAL A 260 -0.60 10.10 9.20
CA VAL A 260 -1.01 10.38 10.58
C VAL A 260 0.16 10.94 11.39
N TRP A 261 1.36 10.44 11.13
CA TRP A 261 2.55 10.86 11.85
C TRP A 261 2.81 12.37 11.65
N GLY A 262 3.04 13.08 12.76
CA GLY A 262 3.24 14.52 12.78
C GLY A 262 1.96 15.38 12.91
N ALA A 263 0.77 14.78 12.82
CA ALA A 263 -0.51 15.45 13.06
C ALA A 263 -1.51 14.57 13.83
N PRO A 264 -1.11 13.93 14.95
CA PRO A 264 -1.91 12.93 15.65
C PRO A 264 -3.21 13.49 16.22
N ASP A 265 -3.22 14.77 16.63
CA ASP A 265 -4.38 15.41 17.23
C ASP A 265 -5.54 15.65 16.26
N SER A 266 -5.27 15.62 14.96
CA SER A 266 -6.28 15.73 13.91
C SER A 266 -6.95 14.40 13.56
N LEU A 267 -6.46 13.25 14.07
CA LEU A 267 -7.02 11.93 13.79
C LEU A 267 -8.40 11.78 14.41
N PHE A 268 -9.39 11.44 13.60
CA PHE A 268 -10.79 11.32 14.02
C PHE A 268 -11.50 10.17 13.30
N GLY A 269 -12.66 9.78 13.81
CA GLY A 269 -13.50 8.75 13.23
C GLY A 269 -12.93 7.33 13.36
N VAL A 270 -13.53 6.43 12.61
CA VAL A 270 -13.06 5.05 12.45
C VAL A 270 -12.38 4.90 11.10
N PHE A 271 -11.33 4.10 11.01
CA PHE A 271 -10.59 3.90 9.78
C PHE A 271 -10.05 2.47 9.67
N GLY A 272 -9.84 2.06 8.42
CA GLY A 272 -9.21 0.78 8.10
C GLY A 272 -7.70 0.86 8.07
N THR A 273 -7.02 -0.23 8.45
CA THR A 273 -5.59 -0.44 8.26
C THR A 273 -5.28 -1.94 8.17
N THR A 274 -4.15 -2.29 7.55
CA THR A 274 -3.73 -3.69 7.44
C THR A 274 -2.75 -4.12 8.53
N TRP A 275 -2.14 -3.16 9.24
CA TRP A 275 -1.19 -3.48 10.30
C TRP A 275 -0.94 -2.28 11.22
N TYR A 276 -0.52 -2.57 12.46
CA TYR A 276 -0.13 -1.56 13.45
C TYR A 276 1.01 -2.08 14.34
N HIS A 277 2.01 -1.26 14.60
CA HIS A 277 3.24 -1.63 15.31
C HIS A 277 3.05 -1.98 16.80
N LYS A 278 1.87 -1.79 17.36
CA LYS A 278 1.51 -2.18 18.74
C LYS A 278 0.48 -3.31 18.80
N LEU A 279 0.29 -4.07 17.72
CA LEU A 279 -0.50 -5.29 17.79
C LEU A 279 0.13 -6.26 18.79
N PRO A 280 -0.63 -6.82 19.75
CA PRO A 280 -0.11 -7.75 20.76
C PRO A 280 0.05 -9.17 20.18
N LEU A 281 0.81 -9.29 19.08
CA LEU A 281 0.97 -10.52 18.34
C LEU A 281 2.45 -10.94 18.26
N PRO A 282 2.73 -12.24 18.13
CA PRO A 282 4.09 -12.75 17.96
C PRO A 282 4.82 -12.07 16.79
N GLY A 283 6.09 -11.72 17.00
CA GLY A 283 6.96 -11.13 15.98
C GLY A 283 6.85 -9.60 15.82
N VAL A 284 5.75 -8.97 16.26
CA VAL A 284 5.55 -7.51 16.11
C VAL A 284 6.65 -6.71 16.80
N THR A 285 6.92 -7.02 18.07
CA THR A 285 7.94 -6.30 18.85
C THR A 285 9.34 -6.47 18.24
N GLU A 286 9.69 -7.67 17.77
CA GLU A 286 10.96 -7.93 17.12
C GLU A 286 11.09 -7.19 15.80
N PHE A 287 10.03 -7.15 15.02
CA PHE A 287 9.99 -6.41 13.75
C PHE A 287 10.18 -4.91 13.99
N VAL A 288 9.48 -4.32 14.97
CA VAL A 288 9.63 -2.91 15.34
C VAL A 288 11.07 -2.60 15.78
N LYS A 289 11.68 -3.44 16.61
CA LYS A 289 13.08 -3.27 17.04
C LYS A 289 14.06 -3.32 15.86
N LYS A 290 13.87 -4.26 14.93
CA LYS A 290 14.69 -4.36 13.71
C LYS A 290 14.51 -3.12 12.83
N TRP A 291 13.27 -2.67 12.64
CA TRP A 291 12.99 -1.45 11.91
C TRP A 291 13.71 -0.25 12.50
N GLN A 292 13.59 -0.03 13.79
CA GLN A 292 14.24 1.07 14.52
C GLN A 292 15.78 1.01 14.44
N ALA A 293 16.35 -0.19 14.42
CA ALA A 293 17.80 -0.37 14.31
C ALA A 293 18.35 0.10 12.95
N VAL A 294 17.60 -0.05 11.86
CA VAL A 294 18.05 0.32 10.50
C VAL A 294 17.52 1.66 10.01
N ASN A 295 16.52 2.23 10.70
CA ASN A 295 15.87 3.50 10.33
C ASN A 295 16.00 4.58 11.40
N LYS A 296 17.13 4.61 12.14
CA LYS A 296 17.36 5.51 13.29
C LYS A 296 17.16 6.99 12.97
N ASP A 297 17.60 7.41 11.79
CA ASP A 297 17.57 8.81 11.35
C ASP A 297 16.35 9.13 10.49
N GLY A 298 15.39 8.19 10.39
CA GLY A 298 14.18 8.38 9.60
C GLY A 298 13.19 9.35 10.27
N PRO A 299 12.35 10.06 9.48
CA PRO A 299 11.37 10.99 10.01
C PRO A 299 10.25 10.32 10.81
N ILE A 300 10.03 9.01 10.59
CA ILE A 300 9.00 8.19 11.25
C ILE A 300 9.72 7.15 12.11
N PRO A 301 9.55 7.19 13.46
CA PRO A 301 10.37 6.39 14.38
C PRO A 301 9.93 4.92 14.50
N VAL A 302 8.76 4.57 14.00
CA VAL A 302 8.18 3.22 14.06
C VAL A 302 7.58 2.84 12.71
N PRO A 303 7.58 1.56 12.32
CA PRO A 303 6.94 1.12 11.09
C PRO A 303 5.42 1.27 11.18
N GLY A 304 4.79 1.58 10.06
CA GLY A 304 3.34 1.54 9.88
C GLY A 304 2.92 0.50 8.85
N ASN A 305 1.63 0.52 8.47
CA ASN A 305 1.09 -0.38 7.45
C ASN A 305 1.85 -0.27 6.13
N VAL A 306 2.23 0.92 5.70
CA VAL A 306 2.90 1.16 4.41
C VAL A 306 4.26 0.48 4.35
N SER A 307 5.14 0.78 5.29
CA SER A 307 6.47 0.15 5.36
C SER A 307 6.39 -1.35 5.67
N TYR A 308 5.42 -1.76 6.48
CA TYR A 308 5.15 -3.17 6.73
C TYR A 308 4.76 -3.91 5.44
N ASN A 309 3.87 -3.35 4.62
CA ASN A 309 3.47 -3.94 3.35
C ASN A 309 4.65 -4.04 2.38
N GLY A 310 5.44 -2.99 2.23
CA GLY A 310 6.66 -3.01 1.41
C GLY A 310 7.65 -4.09 1.83
N TYR A 311 7.89 -4.22 3.15
CA TYR A 311 8.74 -5.27 3.70
C TYR A 311 8.19 -6.67 3.44
N MET A 312 6.92 -6.90 3.76
CA MET A 312 6.30 -8.22 3.64
C MET A 312 6.17 -8.67 2.19
N ALA A 313 5.78 -7.76 1.29
CA ALA A 313 5.68 -8.02 -0.13
C ALA A 313 7.03 -8.42 -0.72
N THR A 314 8.07 -7.66 -0.42
CA THR A 314 9.43 -7.95 -0.89
C THR A 314 9.96 -9.24 -0.31
N ARG A 315 9.78 -9.50 0.98
CA ARG A 315 10.19 -10.74 1.63
C ARG A 315 9.57 -11.97 0.97
N GLU A 316 8.27 -11.94 0.71
CA GLU A 316 7.57 -13.09 0.12
C GLU A 316 7.88 -13.27 -1.37
N LEU A 317 8.13 -12.19 -2.09
CA LEU A 317 8.66 -12.27 -3.46
C LEU A 317 10.03 -12.98 -3.49
N LEU A 318 10.97 -12.56 -2.65
CA LEU A 318 12.30 -13.15 -2.60
C LEU A 318 12.25 -14.62 -2.18
N ARG A 319 11.38 -14.98 -1.22
CA ARG A 319 11.06 -16.37 -0.88
C ARG A 319 10.43 -17.15 -2.05
N ALA A 320 9.56 -16.51 -2.84
CA ALA A 320 8.96 -17.15 -4.02
C ALA A 320 10.01 -17.46 -5.09
N ILE A 321 11.01 -16.60 -5.29
CA ILE A 321 12.15 -16.86 -6.17
C ILE A 321 12.96 -18.06 -5.67
N GLU A 322 13.22 -18.17 -4.35
CA GLU A 322 13.89 -19.32 -3.74
C GLU A 322 13.09 -20.62 -3.93
N ARG A 323 11.76 -20.62 -3.70
CA ARG A 323 10.92 -21.79 -3.92
C ARG A 323 10.84 -22.20 -5.39
N ALA A 324 10.80 -21.23 -6.30
CA ALA A 324 10.81 -21.48 -7.73
C ALA A 324 12.16 -22.08 -8.22
N GLY A 325 13.23 -21.92 -7.44
CA GLY A 325 14.60 -22.30 -7.82
C GLY A 325 15.05 -21.61 -9.10
N SER A 326 14.48 -20.46 -9.46
CA SER A 326 14.63 -19.81 -10.76
C SER A 326 14.21 -18.35 -10.71
N THR A 327 14.82 -17.54 -11.59
CA THR A 327 14.40 -16.15 -11.84
C THR A 327 13.42 -16.02 -13.01
N ASN A 328 13.00 -17.14 -13.59
CA ASN A 328 11.97 -17.13 -14.63
C ASN A 328 10.65 -16.61 -14.10
N ASN A 329 10.10 -15.60 -14.76
CA ASN A 329 8.89 -14.89 -14.31
C ASN A 329 7.67 -15.83 -14.14
N VAL A 330 7.41 -16.74 -15.09
CA VAL A 330 6.24 -17.63 -15.02
C VAL A 330 6.35 -18.60 -13.85
N LYS A 331 7.57 -19.09 -13.53
CA LYS A 331 7.78 -19.94 -12.35
C LYS A 331 7.51 -19.16 -11.06
N ILE A 332 8.02 -17.92 -10.95
CA ILE A 332 7.79 -17.07 -9.78
C ILE A 332 6.31 -16.72 -9.64
N ILE A 333 5.61 -16.38 -10.73
CA ILE A 333 4.16 -16.10 -10.74
C ILE A 333 3.40 -17.28 -10.14
N LYS A 334 3.69 -18.52 -10.55
CA LYS A 334 3.03 -19.72 -10.01
C LYS A 334 3.27 -19.92 -8.51
N GLU A 335 4.47 -19.60 -8.02
CA GLU A 335 4.77 -19.63 -6.58
C GLU A 335 4.02 -18.54 -5.80
N LEU A 336 3.87 -17.36 -6.37
CA LEU A 336 3.11 -16.27 -5.77
C LEU A 336 1.60 -16.56 -5.74
N GLU A 337 1.05 -17.17 -6.78
CA GLU A 337 -0.38 -17.55 -6.85
C GLU A 337 -0.78 -18.61 -5.81
N THR A 338 0.15 -19.43 -5.37
CA THR A 338 -0.09 -20.44 -4.32
C THR A 338 0.32 -19.98 -2.93
N LEU A 339 0.73 -18.73 -2.79
CA LEU A 339 1.27 -18.19 -1.55
C LEU A 339 0.25 -18.24 -0.41
N LYS A 340 0.70 -18.84 0.70
CA LYS A 340 0.04 -18.76 2.00
C LYS A 340 1.08 -18.37 3.04
N VAL A 341 0.71 -17.43 3.90
CA VAL A 341 1.59 -16.92 4.94
C VAL A 341 0.85 -17.05 6.27
N SER A 342 1.46 -17.73 7.24
CA SER A 342 0.84 -17.93 8.54
C SER A 342 0.61 -16.61 9.28
N ALA A 343 -0.36 -16.59 10.17
CA ALA A 343 -0.67 -15.44 11.04
C ALA A 343 0.58 -14.93 11.77
N THR A 344 1.40 -15.85 12.28
CA THR A 344 2.65 -15.52 12.99
C THR A 344 3.67 -14.87 12.06
N ASP A 345 3.89 -15.42 10.86
CA ASP A 345 4.80 -14.85 9.86
C ASP A 345 4.30 -13.51 9.31
N ARG A 346 2.98 -13.33 9.26
CA ARG A 346 2.33 -12.07 8.89
C ARG A 346 2.28 -11.07 10.05
N MET A 347 2.51 -11.50 11.27
CA MET A 347 2.28 -10.65 12.45
C MET A 347 0.86 -10.04 12.43
N GLN A 348 -0.12 -10.84 12.02
CA GLN A 348 -1.55 -10.50 11.94
C GLN A 348 -2.38 -11.57 12.65
N HIS A 349 -3.69 -11.33 12.85
CA HIS A 349 -4.56 -12.28 13.58
C HIS A 349 -4.87 -13.56 12.80
N PHE A 350 -4.84 -13.51 11.47
CA PHE A 350 -5.19 -14.63 10.61
C PHE A 350 -4.09 -14.91 9.58
N ASP A 351 -4.05 -16.14 9.09
CA ASP A 351 -3.26 -16.52 7.92
C ASP A 351 -3.70 -15.68 6.71
N ALA A 352 -2.73 -15.30 5.88
CA ALA A 352 -2.99 -14.59 4.64
C ALA A 352 -2.72 -15.50 3.44
N TYR A 353 -3.37 -15.22 2.32
CA TYR A 353 -3.13 -15.94 1.07
C TYR A 353 -3.29 -15.02 -0.14
N MET A 354 -2.53 -15.32 -1.19
CA MET A 354 -2.73 -14.69 -2.49
C MET A 354 -3.93 -15.36 -3.18
N ASP A 355 -4.91 -14.56 -3.59
CA ASP A 355 -6.01 -15.07 -4.40
C ASP A 355 -5.54 -15.30 -5.85
N PRO A 356 -5.47 -16.55 -6.33
CA PRO A 356 -4.95 -16.85 -7.66
C PRO A 356 -5.85 -16.35 -8.80
N ALA A 357 -7.10 -16.00 -8.52
CA ALA A 357 -8.04 -15.50 -9.53
C ALA A 357 -7.89 -13.98 -9.78
N THR A 358 -7.36 -13.24 -8.79
CA THR A 358 -7.31 -11.77 -8.84
C THR A 358 -5.92 -11.21 -8.56
N HIS A 359 -5.01 -12.02 -8.05
CA HIS A 359 -3.70 -11.63 -7.52
C HIS A 359 -3.76 -10.57 -6.41
N GLN A 360 -4.87 -10.56 -5.64
CA GLN A 360 -5.02 -9.75 -4.45
C GLN A 360 -4.60 -10.55 -3.21
N MET A 361 -3.72 -9.99 -2.41
CA MET A 361 -3.43 -10.54 -1.08
C MET A 361 -4.65 -10.42 -0.19
N GLN A 362 -5.17 -11.54 0.25
CA GLN A 362 -6.24 -11.62 1.24
C GLN A 362 -5.62 -11.73 2.63
N GLN A 363 -5.95 -10.79 3.50
CA GLN A 363 -5.28 -10.62 4.79
C GLN A 363 -6.24 -10.07 5.86
N THR A 364 -5.79 -10.04 7.12
CA THR A 364 -6.55 -9.41 8.20
C THR A 364 -6.76 -7.92 7.92
N ILE A 365 -7.99 -7.44 8.03
CA ILE A 365 -8.34 -6.03 7.97
C ILE A 365 -8.69 -5.56 9.38
N TYR A 366 -8.00 -4.55 9.86
CA TYR A 366 -8.24 -3.92 11.16
C TYR A 366 -9.10 -2.68 11.01
N LEU A 367 -10.01 -2.48 11.96
CA LEU A 367 -10.61 -1.18 12.21
C LEU A 367 -9.97 -0.56 13.43
N ALA A 368 -9.65 0.69 13.31
CA ALA A 368 -9.03 1.48 14.35
C ALA A 368 -9.72 2.83 14.53
N ARG A 369 -9.47 3.43 15.66
CA ARG A 369 -9.79 4.83 15.97
C ARG A 369 -8.61 5.48 16.67
N ARG A 370 -8.67 6.80 16.87
CA ARG A 370 -7.69 7.50 17.70
C ARG A 370 -7.65 6.89 19.10
N ASN A 371 -6.46 6.60 19.59
CA ASN A 371 -6.26 6.18 20.98
C ASN A 371 -6.44 7.41 21.90
N ALA A 372 -7.45 7.38 22.76
CA ALA A 372 -7.74 8.47 23.70
C ALA A 372 -6.78 8.52 24.89
N LYS A 373 -6.01 7.44 25.13
CA LYS A 373 -5.10 7.30 26.26
C LYS A 373 -3.76 6.69 25.78
N PRO A 374 -3.01 7.42 24.92
CA PRO A 374 -1.77 6.89 24.37
C PRO A 374 -0.73 6.68 25.49
N ALA A 375 -0.05 5.53 25.44
CA ALA A 375 1.04 5.20 26.34
C ALA A 375 2.34 5.97 26.03
N ASP A 376 2.52 6.33 24.75
CA ASP A 376 3.64 7.15 24.25
C ASP A 376 3.24 7.86 22.95
N ALA A 377 4.14 8.68 22.41
CA ALA A 377 3.88 9.49 21.22
C ALA A 377 3.59 8.68 19.93
N THR A 378 3.88 7.39 19.91
CA THR A 378 3.60 6.51 18.77
C THR A 378 2.31 5.70 18.94
N ASP A 379 1.68 5.74 20.12
CA ASP A 379 0.49 4.95 20.46
C ASP A 379 -0.81 5.65 20.00
N LEU A 380 -0.92 5.89 18.70
CA LEU A 380 -1.99 6.72 18.14
C LEU A 380 -3.29 5.96 17.85
N TYR A 381 -3.23 4.63 17.67
CA TYR A 381 -4.39 3.81 17.29
C TYR A 381 -4.87 2.92 18.44
N GLU A 382 -6.16 2.89 18.60
CA GLU A 382 -6.88 1.84 19.32
C GLU A 382 -7.52 0.91 18.28
N ILE A 383 -7.06 -0.35 18.19
CA ILE A 383 -7.69 -1.35 17.34
C ILE A 383 -8.99 -1.79 17.99
N ILE A 384 -10.12 -1.56 17.31
CA ILE A 384 -11.46 -1.83 17.85
C ILE A 384 -12.06 -3.14 17.35
N SER A 385 -11.63 -3.60 16.18
CA SER A 385 -12.01 -4.90 15.63
C SER A 385 -11.06 -5.35 14.51
N TRP A 386 -11.18 -6.62 14.12
CA TRP A 386 -10.48 -7.17 12.96
C TRP A 386 -11.37 -8.15 12.21
N THR A 387 -11.21 -8.20 10.91
CA THR A 387 -11.97 -9.06 9.99
C THR A 387 -11.05 -10.07 9.35
N GLU A 388 -11.49 -11.32 9.29
CA GLU A 388 -10.73 -12.38 8.64
C GLU A 388 -10.66 -12.18 7.11
N PRO A 389 -9.62 -12.69 6.45
CA PRO A 389 -9.38 -12.48 5.02
C PRO A 389 -10.58 -12.85 4.14
N LYS A 390 -11.18 -14.00 4.37
CA LYS A 390 -12.31 -14.50 3.58
C LYS A 390 -13.55 -13.60 3.69
N SER A 391 -13.84 -13.07 4.87
CA SER A 391 -14.99 -12.18 5.10
C SER A 391 -14.77 -10.79 4.51
N ALA A 392 -13.52 -10.34 4.44
CA ALA A 392 -13.14 -9.07 3.86
C ALA A 392 -12.98 -9.11 2.32
N ALA A 393 -12.85 -10.29 1.71
CA ALA A 393 -12.57 -10.47 0.28
C ALA A 393 -13.63 -9.82 -0.62
N ASP A 394 -13.19 -9.30 -1.77
CA ASP A 394 -14.09 -8.79 -2.81
C ASP A 394 -14.62 -9.93 -3.67
N ASP A 395 -15.81 -10.42 -3.35
CA ASP A 395 -16.45 -11.54 -4.05
C ASP A 395 -16.79 -11.25 -5.52
N ALA A 396 -16.83 -9.98 -5.91
CA ALA A 396 -17.12 -9.57 -7.28
C ALA A 396 -15.86 -9.42 -8.15
N ALA A 397 -14.70 -9.30 -7.57
CA ALA A 397 -13.45 -9.09 -8.29
C ALA A 397 -13.09 -10.24 -9.26
N PRO A 398 -13.24 -11.54 -8.90
CA PRO A 398 -12.91 -12.64 -9.81
C PRO A 398 -13.70 -12.63 -11.11
N ALA A 399 -14.95 -12.18 -11.08
CA ALA A 399 -15.79 -12.09 -12.29
C ALA A 399 -15.34 -10.98 -13.26
N LYS A 400 -14.65 -9.98 -12.75
CA LYS A 400 -14.13 -8.82 -13.51
C LYS A 400 -12.69 -9.03 -13.97
N CYS A 401 -11.90 -9.79 -13.24
CA CYS A 401 -10.49 -10.03 -13.54
C CYS A 401 -10.32 -11.06 -14.66
N LYS A 402 -9.50 -10.72 -15.65
CA LYS A 402 -9.15 -11.59 -16.78
C LYS A 402 -7.65 -11.72 -16.87
N LEU A 403 -7.10 -12.69 -16.18
CA LEU A 403 -5.66 -12.96 -16.20
C LEU A 403 -5.25 -13.59 -17.54
N THR A 404 -4.28 -12.98 -18.20
CA THR A 404 -3.67 -13.52 -19.43
C THR A 404 -3.19 -14.96 -19.22
N PRO A 405 -3.42 -15.90 -20.13
CA PRO A 405 -2.84 -17.26 -20.06
C PRO A 405 -1.30 -17.21 -19.98
N TYR A 406 -0.69 -18.18 -19.30
CA TYR A 406 0.77 -18.18 -19.08
C TYR A 406 1.56 -18.21 -20.39
N GLU A 407 1.04 -18.90 -21.41
CA GLU A 407 1.67 -19.05 -22.73
C GLU A 407 1.74 -17.74 -23.51
N GLN A 408 0.95 -16.75 -23.10
CA GLN A 408 0.91 -15.42 -23.70
C GLN A 408 1.72 -14.38 -22.90
N VAL A 409 2.24 -14.76 -21.73
CA VAL A 409 3.10 -13.87 -20.94
C VAL A 409 4.52 -13.89 -21.54
N PRO A 410 5.09 -12.75 -21.94
CA PRO A 410 6.47 -12.71 -22.39
C PRO A 410 7.41 -13.29 -21.32
N THR A 411 8.29 -14.21 -21.72
CA THR A 411 9.23 -14.84 -20.79
C THR A 411 10.35 -13.88 -20.43
N VAL A 412 10.59 -13.73 -19.14
CA VAL A 412 11.69 -12.95 -18.56
C VAL A 412 12.47 -13.85 -17.61
N ASP A 413 13.79 -13.83 -17.73
CA ASP A 413 14.73 -14.51 -16.83
C ASP A 413 15.98 -13.64 -16.62
N SER A 414 16.53 -13.56 -15.40
CA SER A 414 17.62 -12.64 -15.04
C SER A 414 18.95 -13.34 -14.73
#